data_0ef399af725a0092d68fb74200497d83
#
_entry.id   0ef399af725a0092d68fb74200497d83
#
_cell.length_a   1.000
_cell.length_b   1.000
_cell.length_c   1.000
_cell.angle_alpha   90.00
_cell.angle_beta   90.00
_cell.angle_gamma   90.00
#
_symmetry.space_group_name_H-M   'P 1'
#
loop_
_entity.id
_entity.type
_entity.pdbx_description
1 polymer ?
#
loop_
_entity_poly.entity_id
_entity_poly.type
_entity_poly.pdbx_seq_one_letter_code
_entity_poly.pdbx_strand_id
1 'polypeptide(L)'
;SPGMTRAELAAYPTSTPAIDPTVIEHTQLIQECSTIVFVYPTWWSSMPAILKGWIDRTMLPGIAFSVDPQTLKLQPGLTNVRRLIGITTFGGPRLASLVVRDNGSKIVTRSLRAICHRRCRTTWLRLFNIDSSTVAQREKFLQRVERTVQKI
;
A
#
# COMPACT_ATOMS: atom_id res chain seq x y z
N SER A 1 14.23 13.27 -0.01
CA SER A 1 13.08 12.45 0.38
C SER A 1 11.81 13.12 -0.10
N PRO A 2 10.92 12.39 -0.78
CA PRO A 2 9.77 13.02 -1.43
C PRO A 2 8.83 13.60 -0.37
N GLY A 3 8.80 14.91 -0.26
CA GLY A 3 7.80 15.64 0.49
C GLY A 3 7.97 15.76 2.00
N MET A 4 9.02 15.21 2.60
CA MET A 4 9.30 15.45 4.03
C MET A 4 10.05 16.77 4.24
N THR A 5 9.60 17.56 5.17
CA THR A 5 10.31 18.75 5.65
C THR A 5 11.56 18.35 6.45
N ARG A 6 12.47 19.33 6.69
CA ARG A 6 13.64 19.09 7.55
C ARG A 6 13.25 18.68 8.98
N ALA A 7 12.14 19.24 9.49
CA ALA A 7 11.63 18.92 10.82
C ALA A 7 11.07 17.50 10.89
N GLU A 8 10.31 17.07 9.86
CA GLU A 8 9.81 15.69 9.76
C GLU A 8 10.93 14.67 9.64
N LEU A 9 11.99 14.99 8.88
CA LEU A 9 13.17 14.13 8.79
C LEU A 9 13.91 13.99 10.11
N ALA A 10 14.05 15.09 10.86
CA ALA A 10 14.67 15.08 12.20
C ALA A 10 13.83 14.28 13.21
N ALA A 11 12.51 14.33 13.09
CA ALA A 11 11.58 13.59 13.95
C ALA A 11 11.41 12.12 13.55
N TYR A 12 11.80 11.72 12.34
CA TYR A 12 11.56 10.37 11.80
C TYR A 12 12.01 9.22 12.72
N PRO A 13 13.15 9.27 13.42
CA PRO A 13 13.54 8.19 14.33
C PRO A 13 12.83 8.20 15.69
N THR A 14 11.96 9.19 15.95
CA THR A 14 11.22 9.31 17.21
C THR A 14 9.89 8.52 17.16
N SER A 15 9.25 8.36 18.32
CA SER A 15 7.94 7.73 18.44
C SER A 15 6.77 8.55 17.90
N THR A 16 6.99 9.83 17.55
CA THR A 16 5.96 10.74 17.02
C THR A 16 6.49 11.56 15.85
N PRO A 17 6.82 10.92 14.73
CA PRO A 17 7.50 11.59 13.62
C PRO A 17 6.58 12.43 12.71
N ALA A 18 5.25 12.26 12.78
CA ALA A 18 4.32 12.97 11.91
C ALA A 18 4.05 14.40 12.44
N ILE A 19 4.42 15.40 11.63
CA ILE A 19 4.25 16.82 11.96
C ILE A 19 3.16 17.47 11.12
N ASP A 20 3.00 17.03 9.86
CA ASP A 20 1.97 17.52 8.95
C ASP A 20 0.58 17.05 9.42
N PRO A 21 -0.41 17.96 9.64
CA PRO A 21 -1.75 17.59 10.06
C PRO A 21 -2.43 16.55 9.16
N THR A 22 -2.25 16.65 7.85
CA THR A 22 -2.80 15.68 6.89
C THR A 22 -2.20 14.30 7.09
N VAL A 23 -0.91 14.21 7.39
CA VAL A 23 -0.24 12.92 7.69
C VAL A 23 -0.77 12.35 9.00
N ILE A 24 -0.97 13.19 10.02
CA ILE A 24 -1.53 12.77 11.32
C ILE A 24 -2.92 12.17 11.12
N GLU A 25 -3.81 12.84 10.39
CA GLU A 25 -5.14 12.34 10.08
C GLU A 25 -5.08 10.97 9.39
N HIS A 26 -4.26 10.84 8.35
CA HIS A 26 -4.10 9.58 7.63
C HIS A 26 -3.52 8.47 8.51
N THR A 27 -2.59 8.76 9.41
CA THR A 27 -2.05 7.77 10.33
C THR A 27 -3.08 7.29 11.35
N GLN A 28 -3.94 8.17 11.85
CA GLN A 28 -5.06 7.81 12.71
C GLN A 28 -6.04 6.86 11.99
N LEU A 29 -6.46 7.22 10.77
CA LEU A 29 -7.32 6.35 9.96
C LEU A 29 -6.71 4.96 9.71
N ILE A 30 -5.41 4.88 9.47
CA ILE A 30 -4.71 3.60 9.30
C ILE A 30 -4.71 2.76 10.58
N GLN A 31 -4.57 3.39 11.74
CA GLN A 31 -4.61 2.71 13.03
C GLN A 31 -6.00 2.21 13.43
N GLU A 32 -7.06 2.79 12.89
CA GLU A 32 -8.45 2.41 13.16
C GLU A 32 -9.00 1.39 12.16
N CYS A 33 -8.52 1.39 10.91
CA CYS A 33 -9.08 0.54 9.86
C CYS A 33 -8.64 -0.93 9.99
N SER A 34 -9.50 -1.86 9.58
CA SER A 34 -9.17 -3.28 9.47
C SER A 34 -8.77 -3.71 8.06
N THR A 35 -9.02 -2.84 7.07
CA THR A 35 -8.77 -3.11 5.64
C THR A 35 -8.22 -1.87 4.97
N ILE A 36 -7.13 -2.04 4.20
CA ILE A 36 -6.59 -0.98 3.35
C ILE A 36 -6.74 -1.40 1.89
N VAL A 37 -7.32 -0.52 1.07
CA VAL A 37 -7.52 -0.74 -0.36
C VAL A 37 -6.66 0.24 -1.15
N PHE A 38 -5.79 -0.29 -1.99
CA PHE A 38 -4.93 0.48 -2.89
C PHE A 38 -5.49 0.42 -4.31
N VAL A 39 -5.88 1.56 -4.87
CA VAL A 39 -6.40 1.67 -6.24
C VAL A 39 -5.48 2.60 -7.04
N TYR A 40 -4.78 2.06 -8.04
CA TYR A 40 -3.83 2.86 -8.82
C TYR A 40 -3.49 2.26 -10.18
N PRO A 41 -3.13 3.09 -11.17
CA PRO A 41 -2.52 2.61 -12.40
C PRO A 41 -1.06 2.22 -12.15
N THR A 42 -0.61 1.11 -12.72
CA THR A 42 0.80 0.72 -12.62
C THR A 42 1.64 1.59 -13.57
N TRP A 43 2.61 2.31 -13.01
CA TRP A 43 3.56 3.13 -13.70
C TRP A 43 4.98 2.61 -13.49
N TRP A 44 5.73 2.39 -14.59
CA TRP A 44 7.09 1.86 -14.51
C TRP A 44 7.21 0.65 -13.58
N SER A 45 6.28 -0.30 -13.75
CA SER A 45 6.20 -1.54 -12.96
C SER A 45 6.07 -1.34 -11.44
N SER A 46 5.57 -0.17 -11.03
CA SER A 46 5.39 0.19 -9.63
C SER A 46 4.13 1.05 -9.44
N MET A 47 3.92 1.51 -8.23
CA MET A 47 2.87 2.47 -7.91
C MET A 47 3.30 3.89 -8.33
N PRO A 48 2.34 4.81 -8.59
CA PRO A 48 2.62 6.22 -8.84
C PRO A 48 3.37 6.88 -7.68
N ALA A 49 4.18 7.90 -7.99
CA ALA A 49 5.00 8.60 -6.99
C ALA A 49 4.19 9.16 -5.83
N ILE A 50 2.99 9.69 -6.09
CA ILE A 50 2.10 10.21 -5.03
C ILE A 50 1.70 9.13 -4.03
N LEU A 51 1.38 7.91 -4.48
CA LEU A 51 1.04 6.79 -3.59
C LEU A 51 2.27 6.30 -2.82
N LYS A 52 3.43 6.24 -3.48
CA LYS A 52 4.68 5.89 -2.80
C LYS A 52 5.03 6.92 -1.73
N GLY A 53 4.89 8.23 -2.04
CA GLY A 53 5.09 9.31 -1.08
C GLY A 53 4.13 9.26 0.11
N TRP A 54 2.86 8.87 -0.12
CA TRP A 54 1.90 8.65 0.95
C TRP A 54 2.36 7.51 1.88
N ILE A 55 2.78 6.36 1.32
CA ILE A 55 3.34 5.25 2.11
C ILE A 55 4.54 5.72 2.93
N ASP A 56 5.48 6.44 2.31
CA ASP A 56 6.71 6.88 2.97
C ASP A 56 6.44 7.88 4.12
N ARG A 57 5.35 8.64 4.03
CA ARG A 57 4.98 9.64 5.05
C ARG A 57 4.05 9.10 6.14
N THR A 58 3.34 8.00 5.90
CA THR A 58 2.36 7.45 6.85
C THR A 58 2.85 6.18 7.55
N MET A 59 3.69 5.37 6.89
CA MET A 59 4.22 4.13 7.46
C MET A 59 5.46 4.40 8.30
N LEU A 60 5.29 5.15 9.38
CA LEU A 60 6.36 5.71 10.20
C LEU A 60 6.67 4.83 11.42
N PRO A 61 7.90 4.92 11.98
CA PRO A 61 8.23 4.35 13.29
C PRO A 61 7.30 4.88 14.39
N GLY A 62 6.92 4.03 15.33
CA GLY A 62 5.97 4.37 16.41
C GLY A 62 4.49 4.35 15.99
N ILE A 63 4.20 4.30 14.69
CA ILE A 63 2.84 4.22 14.12
C ILE A 63 2.64 2.87 13.42
N ALA A 64 3.34 2.66 12.33
CA ALA A 64 3.18 1.47 11.51
C ALA A 64 4.05 0.29 11.95
N PHE A 65 5.16 0.59 12.61
CA PHE A 65 6.07 -0.40 13.18
C PHE A 65 6.92 0.22 14.30
N SER A 66 7.57 -0.62 15.08
CA SER A 66 8.67 -0.24 15.97
C SER A 66 9.86 -1.18 15.75
N VAL A 67 11.02 -0.78 16.26
CA VAL A 67 12.22 -1.62 16.25
C VAL A 67 12.60 -1.88 17.70
N ASP A 68 12.69 -3.15 18.06
CA ASP A 68 13.13 -3.56 19.38
C ASP A 68 14.59 -3.12 19.57
N PRO A 69 14.91 -2.32 20.60
CA PRO A 69 16.25 -1.74 20.77
C PRO A 69 17.33 -2.77 21.12
N GLN A 70 16.96 -3.93 21.64
CA GLN A 70 17.91 -4.96 22.04
C GLN A 70 18.15 -5.97 20.92
N THR A 71 17.07 -6.40 20.24
CA THR A 71 17.16 -7.47 19.22
C THR A 71 17.22 -6.92 17.79
N LEU A 72 17.00 -5.61 17.61
CA LEU A 72 16.87 -4.93 16.32
C LEU A 72 15.80 -5.54 15.41
N LYS A 73 14.87 -6.29 15.98
CA LYS A 73 13.77 -6.89 15.23
C LYS A 73 12.63 -5.89 15.03
N LEU A 74 12.09 -5.89 13.82
CA LEU A 74 10.91 -5.11 13.47
C LEU A 74 9.67 -5.71 14.16
N GLN A 75 8.94 -4.86 14.88
CA GLN A 75 7.67 -5.18 15.53
C GLN A 75 6.52 -4.55 14.72
N PRO A 76 5.51 -5.33 14.32
CA PRO A 76 4.33 -4.82 13.61
C PRO A 76 3.54 -3.82 14.46
N GLY A 77 3.23 -2.64 13.89
CA GLY A 77 2.39 -1.62 14.53
C GLY A 77 0.93 -1.65 14.05
N LEU A 78 0.68 -2.10 12.81
CA LEU A 78 -0.66 -2.14 12.23
C LEU A 78 -1.37 -3.49 12.49
N THR A 79 -1.40 -3.92 13.74
CA THR A 79 -2.00 -5.21 14.13
C THR A 79 -3.53 -5.25 14.01
N ASN A 80 -4.17 -4.09 13.83
CA ASN A 80 -5.58 -3.91 13.46
C ASN A 80 -5.85 -4.31 12.00
N VAL A 81 -4.88 -4.12 11.08
CA VAL A 81 -5.06 -4.35 9.64
C VAL A 81 -5.03 -5.84 9.33
N ARG A 82 -6.16 -6.37 8.88
CA ARG A 82 -6.37 -7.80 8.56
C ARG A 82 -6.46 -8.09 7.08
N ARG A 83 -6.63 -7.06 6.24
CA ARG A 83 -6.74 -7.19 4.78
C ARG A 83 -6.02 -6.06 4.06
N LEU A 84 -5.28 -6.43 3.03
CA LEU A 84 -4.69 -5.50 2.07
C LEU A 84 -5.20 -5.89 0.68
N ILE A 85 -5.84 -4.95 -0.01
CA ILE A 85 -6.41 -5.18 -1.34
C ILE A 85 -5.75 -4.23 -2.32
N GLY A 86 -5.23 -4.76 -3.43
CA GLY A 86 -4.74 -3.97 -4.54
C GLY A 86 -5.62 -4.12 -5.78
N ILE A 87 -6.01 -3.01 -6.36
CA ILE A 87 -6.78 -2.92 -7.60
C ILE A 87 -5.96 -2.08 -8.56
N THR A 88 -5.38 -2.71 -9.58
CA THR A 88 -4.40 -2.05 -10.44
C THR A 88 -4.67 -2.28 -11.92
N THR A 89 -4.33 -1.30 -12.74
CA THR A 89 -4.36 -1.40 -14.19
C THR A 89 -2.95 -1.39 -14.76
N PHE A 90 -2.76 -2.06 -15.89
CA PHE A 90 -1.51 -2.15 -16.64
C PHE A 90 -1.75 -1.77 -18.10
N GLY A 91 -0.91 -0.93 -18.70
CA GLY A 91 -0.94 -0.64 -20.13
C GLY A 91 -0.52 -1.86 -20.97
N GLY A 92 0.47 -2.62 -20.50
CA GLY A 92 1.01 -3.80 -21.20
C GLY A 92 0.31 -5.12 -20.89
N PRO A 93 0.68 -6.19 -21.63
CA PRO A 93 0.16 -7.53 -21.46
C PRO A 93 0.69 -8.20 -20.18
N ARG A 94 -0.05 -9.22 -19.73
CA ARG A 94 0.29 -9.98 -18.53
C ARG A 94 1.72 -10.57 -18.57
N LEU A 95 2.16 -11.06 -19.72
CA LEU A 95 3.52 -11.63 -19.88
C LEU A 95 4.61 -10.58 -19.63
N ALA A 96 4.44 -9.36 -20.14
CA ALA A 96 5.40 -8.27 -19.89
C ALA A 96 5.48 -7.95 -18.38
N SER A 97 4.36 -7.97 -17.66
CA SER A 97 4.35 -7.73 -16.20
C SER A 97 5.09 -8.81 -15.40
N LEU A 98 5.21 -10.03 -15.91
CA LEU A 98 5.99 -11.10 -15.29
C LEU A 98 7.50 -10.87 -15.46
N VAL A 99 7.92 -10.38 -16.63
CA VAL A 99 9.33 -10.10 -16.94
C VAL A 99 9.84 -8.91 -16.12
N VAL A 100 9.12 -7.78 -16.16
CA VAL A 100 9.54 -6.55 -15.47
C VAL A 100 9.26 -6.57 -13.96
N ARG A 101 8.51 -7.55 -13.47
CA ARG A 101 8.08 -7.75 -12.09
C ARG A 101 7.31 -6.55 -11.51
N ASP A 102 6.10 -6.77 -11.05
CA ASP A 102 5.26 -5.75 -10.38
C ASP A 102 5.82 -5.44 -8.98
N ASN A 103 6.65 -4.40 -8.89
CA ASN A 103 7.28 -3.99 -7.63
C ASN A 103 6.27 -3.30 -6.70
N GLY A 104 5.28 -2.59 -7.24
CA GLY A 104 4.22 -1.96 -6.46
C GLY A 104 3.44 -2.97 -5.62
N SER A 105 3.02 -4.09 -6.23
CA SER A 105 2.34 -5.15 -5.48
C SER A 105 3.22 -5.80 -4.42
N LYS A 106 4.54 -5.92 -4.65
CA LYS A 106 5.46 -6.49 -3.65
C LYS A 106 5.64 -5.59 -2.43
N ILE A 107 5.67 -4.28 -2.60
CA ILE A 107 5.70 -3.33 -1.48
C ILE A 107 4.51 -3.59 -0.56
N VAL A 108 3.31 -3.73 -1.11
CA VAL A 108 2.10 -3.95 -0.30
C VAL A 108 2.02 -5.38 0.23
N THR A 109 2.21 -6.40 -0.63
CA THR A 109 1.99 -7.81 -0.26
C THR A 109 3.11 -8.42 0.58
N ARG A 110 4.27 -7.78 0.64
CA ARG A 110 5.41 -8.22 1.44
C ARG A 110 5.73 -7.21 2.54
N SER A 111 6.20 -6.00 2.18
CA SER A 111 6.70 -5.02 3.16
C SER A 111 5.58 -4.51 4.07
N LEU A 112 4.49 -3.99 3.52
CA LEU A 112 3.37 -3.53 4.34
C LEU A 112 2.67 -4.69 5.05
N ARG A 113 2.51 -5.82 4.41
CA ARG A 113 1.92 -7.00 5.06
C ARG A 113 2.71 -7.46 6.28
N ALA A 114 4.04 -7.30 6.30
CA ALA A 114 4.90 -7.71 7.42
C ALA A 114 4.65 -6.87 8.69
N ILE A 115 4.13 -5.65 8.58
CA ILE A 115 3.81 -4.75 9.69
C ILE A 115 2.33 -4.78 10.09
N CYS A 116 1.51 -5.60 9.41
CA CYS A 116 0.09 -5.82 9.70
C CYS A 116 -0.13 -7.02 10.65
N HIS A 117 -1.40 -7.29 10.94
CA HIS A 117 -1.80 -8.46 11.70
C HIS A 117 -1.17 -9.76 11.14
N ARG A 118 -0.71 -10.69 12.00
CA ARG A 118 -0.05 -11.96 11.60
C ARG A 118 -0.84 -12.79 10.58
N ARG A 119 -2.18 -12.73 10.64
CA ARG A 119 -3.09 -13.40 9.70
C ARG A 119 -3.63 -12.45 8.62
N CYS A 120 -2.96 -11.31 8.36
CA CYS A 120 -3.39 -10.39 7.33
C CYS A 120 -3.37 -11.09 5.96
N ARG A 121 -4.49 -10.99 5.24
CA ARG A 121 -4.67 -11.55 3.90
C ARG A 121 -4.45 -10.47 2.86
N THR A 122 -3.86 -10.84 1.75
CA THR A 122 -3.65 -9.94 0.60
C THR A 122 -4.46 -10.44 -0.59
N THR A 123 -5.15 -9.53 -1.27
CA THR A 123 -5.86 -9.80 -2.52
C THR A 123 -5.41 -8.80 -3.58
N TRP A 124 -5.10 -9.27 -4.79
CA TRP A 124 -4.61 -8.41 -5.85
C TRP A 124 -5.37 -8.62 -7.14
N LEU A 125 -6.08 -7.58 -7.59
CA LEU A 125 -6.87 -7.56 -8.81
C LEU A 125 -6.14 -6.73 -9.86
N ARG A 126 -5.94 -7.29 -11.05
CA ARG A 126 -5.22 -6.65 -12.16
C ARG A 126 -6.06 -6.65 -13.42
N LEU A 127 -6.09 -5.50 -14.08
CA LEU A 127 -6.57 -5.37 -15.45
C LEU A 127 -5.38 -5.04 -16.36
N PHE A 128 -5.06 -5.95 -17.27
CA PHE A 128 -3.99 -5.78 -18.24
C PHE A 128 -4.51 -5.22 -19.55
N ASN A 129 -3.61 -4.61 -20.36
CA ASN A 129 -3.92 -4.00 -21.65
C ASN A 129 -5.06 -2.97 -21.53
N ILE A 130 -5.01 -2.10 -20.51
CA ILE A 130 -6.11 -1.15 -20.23
C ILE A 130 -6.44 -0.27 -21.47
N ASP A 131 -5.41 0.17 -22.19
CA ASP A 131 -5.54 1.08 -23.32
C ASP A 131 -6.27 0.45 -24.52
N SER A 132 -6.14 -0.86 -24.71
CA SER A 132 -6.81 -1.63 -25.77
C SER A 132 -8.00 -2.49 -25.24
N SER A 133 -8.35 -2.36 -23.96
CA SER A 133 -9.44 -3.13 -23.36
C SER A 133 -10.80 -2.67 -23.87
N THR A 134 -11.69 -3.61 -24.15
CA THR A 134 -13.09 -3.34 -24.51
C THR A 134 -13.92 -2.92 -23.28
N VAL A 135 -15.07 -2.28 -23.51
CA VAL A 135 -16.01 -1.94 -22.44
C VAL A 135 -16.40 -3.19 -21.66
N ALA A 136 -16.75 -4.27 -22.33
CA ALA A 136 -17.14 -5.53 -21.70
C ALA A 136 -16.03 -6.14 -20.80
N GLN A 137 -14.76 -6.01 -21.19
CA GLN A 137 -13.63 -6.45 -20.36
C GLN A 137 -13.49 -5.61 -19.09
N ARG A 138 -13.67 -4.29 -19.19
CA ARG A 138 -13.66 -3.38 -18.04
C ARG A 138 -14.82 -3.66 -17.09
N GLU A 139 -16.02 -3.82 -17.60
CA GLU A 139 -17.20 -4.18 -16.81
C GLU A 139 -17.02 -5.51 -16.07
N LYS A 140 -16.54 -6.54 -16.75
CA LYS A 140 -16.22 -7.83 -16.11
C LYS A 140 -15.17 -7.68 -14.99
N PHE A 141 -14.18 -6.80 -15.18
CA PHE A 141 -13.20 -6.50 -14.14
C PHE A 141 -13.85 -5.79 -12.95
N LEU A 142 -14.69 -4.77 -13.19
CA LEU A 142 -15.41 -4.04 -12.15
C LEU A 142 -16.34 -4.96 -11.34
N GLN A 143 -17.08 -5.87 -11.99
CA GLN A 143 -17.89 -6.87 -11.31
C GLN A 143 -17.05 -7.81 -10.41
N ARG A 144 -15.81 -8.11 -10.81
CA ARG A 144 -14.88 -8.88 -10.00
C ARG A 144 -14.40 -8.07 -8.79
N VAL A 145 -14.13 -6.78 -8.97
CA VAL A 145 -13.79 -5.84 -7.89
C VAL A 145 -14.93 -5.78 -6.89
N GLU A 146 -16.15 -5.50 -7.35
CA GLU A 146 -17.37 -5.45 -6.53
C GLU A 146 -17.54 -6.70 -5.68
N ARG A 147 -17.54 -7.89 -6.30
CA ARG A 147 -17.63 -9.17 -5.59
C ARG A 147 -16.53 -9.40 -4.56
N THR A 148 -15.36 -8.80 -4.77
CA THR A 148 -14.24 -8.90 -3.82
C THR A 148 -14.46 -7.97 -2.64
N VAL A 149 -14.92 -6.75 -2.88
CA VAL A 149 -15.18 -5.74 -1.84
C VAL A 149 -16.39 -6.13 -0.99
N GLN A 150 -17.44 -6.70 -1.56
CA GLN A 150 -18.62 -7.18 -0.82
C GLN A 150 -18.30 -8.31 0.20
N LYS A 151 -17.13 -8.93 0.13
CA LYS A 151 -16.68 -9.99 1.07
C LYS A 151 -15.79 -9.46 2.20
N ILE A 152 -15.65 -8.14 2.32
CA ILE A 152 -14.91 -7.47 3.38
C ILE A 152 -15.81 -7.30 4.58
#